data_d6b449080ede778d910148bfea4e0b94
#
_entry.id   d6b449080ede778d910148bfea4e0b94
#
_cell.length_a   1.000
_cell.length_b   1.000
_cell.length_c   1.000
_cell.angle_alpha   90.00
_cell.angle_beta   90.00
_cell.angle_gamma   90.00
#
_symmetry.space_group_name_H-M   'P 1'
#
loop_
_entity.id
_entity.type
_entity.pdbx_description
1 polymer ?
#
loop_
_entity_poly.entity_id
_entity_poly.type
_entity_poly.pdbx_seq_one_letter_code
_entity_poly.pdbx_strand_id
1 'polypeptide(L)'
;MIWEDADSAVFRFENMIVNLLKVSAAHDLIEPGSVAGREAGSRFQLTVWVDDADAVSAELAKHGVELLNGPMNREWGMRTASFTDPDGHIWEIAQELPEAQGS
;
A
#
# COMPACT_ATOMS: atom_id res chain seq x y z
N MET A 1 4.75 -19.00 1.94
CA MET A 1 4.98 -17.92 0.96
C MET A 1 4.06 -18.11 -0.22
N ILE A 2 3.32 -17.07 -0.60
CA ILE A 2 2.35 -17.16 -1.69
C ILE A 2 2.78 -16.41 -2.94
N TRP A 3 3.82 -15.64 -2.87
CA TRP A 3 4.31 -14.88 -4.02
C TRP A 3 5.77 -14.51 -3.83
N GLU A 4 6.52 -14.57 -4.90
CA GLU A 4 7.89 -14.11 -4.88
C GLU A 4 8.28 -13.63 -6.28
N ASP A 5 8.94 -12.47 -6.35
CA ASP A 5 9.54 -12.00 -7.58
C ASP A 5 10.86 -11.33 -7.27
N ALA A 6 11.41 -10.55 -8.23
CA ALA A 6 12.71 -9.93 -8.03
C ALA A 6 12.71 -8.90 -6.91
N ASP A 7 11.56 -8.33 -6.61
CA ASP A 7 11.45 -7.20 -5.67
C ASP A 7 10.74 -7.52 -4.38
N SER A 8 10.00 -8.63 -4.31
CA SER A 8 9.15 -8.88 -3.15
C SER A 8 8.97 -10.36 -2.86
N ALA A 9 8.62 -10.66 -1.63
CA ALA A 9 8.18 -11.98 -1.20
C ALA A 9 6.98 -11.78 -0.28
N VAL A 10 5.89 -12.48 -0.55
CA VAL A 10 4.63 -12.31 0.16
C VAL A 10 4.31 -13.56 0.96
N PHE A 11 4.01 -13.37 2.23
CA PHE A 11 3.63 -14.47 3.13
C PHE A 11 2.22 -14.24 3.63
N ARG A 12 1.42 -15.31 3.65
CA ARG A 12 0.04 -15.24 4.13
C ARG A 12 -0.07 -15.95 5.48
N PHE A 13 -0.67 -15.25 6.42
CA PHE A 13 -1.07 -15.81 7.70
C PHE A 13 -2.60 -15.87 7.71
N GLU A 14 -3.18 -16.31 8.79
CA GLU A 14 -4.62 -16.57 8.84
C GLU A 14 -5.45 -15.33 8.42
N ASN A 15 -5.09 -14.20 8.95
CA ASN A 15 -5.85 -12.96 8.66
C ASN A 15 -4.94 -11.79 8.31
N MET A 16 -3.73 -12.09 7.83
CA MET A 16 -2.76 -11.06 7.57
C MET A 16 -1.82 -11.50 6.46
N ILE A 17 -1.37 -10.56 5.66
CA ILE A 17 -0.35 -10.80 4.64
C ILE A 17 0.85 -9.93 4.97
N VAL A 18 2.04 -10.52 4.93
CA VAL A 18 3.29 -9.77 5.09
C VAL A 18 4.03 -9.79 3.76
N ASN A 19 4.32 -8.61 3.25
CA ASN A 19 5.07 -8.46 2.02
C ASN A 19 6.46 -7.92 2.36
N LEU A 20 7.48 -8.71 2.09
CA LEU A 20 8.86 -8.27 2.24
C LEU A 20 9.29 -7.67 0.91
N LEU A 21 9.56 -6.37 0.91
CA LEU A 21 9.75 -5.62 -0.31
C LEU A 21 11.12 -4.95 -0.32
N LYS A 22 11.81 -5.01 -1.46
CA LYS A 22 13.07 -4.29 -1.58
C LYS A 22 12.83 -2.79 -1.38
N VAL A 23 13.79 -2.13 -0.75
CA VAL A 23 13.70 -0.70 -0.47
C VAL A 23 13.46 0.09 -1.76
N SER A 24 14.13 -0.27 -2.85
CA SER A 24 13.98 0.43 -4.12
C SER A 24 12.55 0.36 -4.67
N ALA A 25 11.87 -0.76 -4.46
CA ALA A 25 10.49 -0.90 -4.90
C ALA A 25 9.52 -0.25 -3.93
N ALA A 26 9.86 -0.24 -2.64
CA ALA A 26 9.02 0.37 -1.62
C ALA A 26 8.82 1.87 -1.88
N HIS A 27 9.84 2.52 -2.42
CA HIS A 27 9.76 3.95 -2.70
C HIS A 27 8.56 4.30 -3.59
N ASP A 28 8.29 3.48 -4.58
CA ASP A 28 7.19 3.72 -5.52
C ASP A 28 5.82 3.67 -4.82
N LEU A 29 5.72 2.91 -3.75
CA LEU A 29 4.45 2.73 -3.06
C LEU A 29 4.12 3.88 -2.12
N ILE A 30 5.12 4.56 -1.61
CA ILE A 30 4.87 5.56 -0.57
C ILE A 30 5.26 6.97 -0.96
N GLU A 31 5.80 7.18 -2.19
CA GLU A 31 6.17 8.52 -2.58
C GLU A 31 4.99 9.49 -2.49
N PRO A 32 5.21 10.75 -2.12
CA PRO A 32 6.51 11.37 -1.92
C PRO A 32 7.13 11.13 -0.54
N GLY A 33 6.59 10.21 0.25
CA GLY A 33 7.18 9.87 1.53
C GLY A 33 8.52 9.19 1.37
N SER A 34 9.35 9.26 2.39
CA SER A 34 10.69 8.67 2.36
C SER A 34 10.68 7.25 2.90
N VAL A 35 11.45 6.37 2.28
CA VAL A 35 11.68 5.04 2.82
C VAL A 35 12.75 5.15 3.89
N ALA A 36 12.43 4.72 5.11
CA ALA A 36 13.36 4.78 6.22
C ALA A 36 14.56 3.85 5.98
N GLY A 37 15.75 4.33 6.28
CA GLY A 37 16.93 3.49 6.27
C GLY A 37 16.97 2.60 7.50
N ARG A 38 17.98 1.76 7.57
CA ARG A 38 18.13 0.82 8.69
C ARG A 38 18.13 1.51 10.04
N GLU A 39 18.61 2.72 10.09
CA GLU A 39 18.80 3.44 11.33
C GLU A 39 17.65 4.35 11.70
N ALA A 40 16.63 4.39 10.85
CA ALA A 40 15.58 5.40 10.98
C ALA A 40 14.33 4.91 11.73
N GLY A 41 14.38 3.73 12.33
CA GLY A 41 13.27 3.22 13.09
C GLY A 41 12.36 2.29 12.26
N SER A 42 11.07 2.38 12.47
CA SER A 42 10.12 1.45 11.85
C SER A 42 10.15 1.54 10.34
N ARG A 43 10.13 0.38 9.70
CA ARG A 43 10.20 0.29 8.24
C ARG A 43 9.09 -0.61 7.72
N PHE A 44 7.86 -0.26 8.04
CA PHE A 44 6.73 -1.05 7.59
C PHE A 44 5.60 -0.14 7.12
N GLN A 45 4.72 -0.72 6.33
CA GLN A 45 3.52 -0.09 5.84
C GLN A 45 2.37 -1.02 6.17
N LEU A 46 1.28 -0.46 6.69
CA LEU A 46 0.09 -1.24 7.00
C LEU A 46 -0.89 -1.10 5.86
N THR A 47 -1.43 -2.23 5.40
CA THR A 47 -2.39 -2.23 4.30
C THR A 47 -3.75 -2.71 4.80
N VAL A 48 -4.79 -1.97 4.45
CA VAL A 48 -6.17 -2.32 4.76
C VAL A 48 -6.88 -2.60 3.44
N TRP A 49 -7.52 -3.77 3.34
CA TRP A 49 -8.30 -4.12 2.16
C TRP A 49 -9.64 -3.41 2.21
N VAL A 50 -10.03 -2.80 1.10
CA VAL A 50 -11.30 -2.09 1.00
C VAL A 50 -12.01 -2.50 -0.28
N ASP A 51 -13.32 -2.31 -0.32
CA ASP A 51 -14.12 -2.64 -1.49
C ASP A 51 -14.09 -1.54 -2.56
N ASP A 52 -13.84 -0.31 -2.15
CA ASP A 52 -13.87 0.83 -3.06
C ASP A 52 -12.84 1.86 -2.60
N ALA A 53 -11.69 1.83 -3.24
CA ALA A 53 -10.59 2.73 -2.85
C ALA A 53 -10.94 4.20 -3.04
N ASP A 54 -11.71 4.52 -4.09
CA ASP A 54 -12.09 5.91 -4.33
C ASP A 54 -13.02 6.43 -3.24
N ALA A 55 -13.99 5.61 -2.83
CA ALA A 55 -14.93 6.01 -1.78
C ALA A 55 -14.22 6.19 -0.45
N VAL A 56 -13.32 5.28 -0.10
CA VAL A 56 -12.58 5.38 1.15
C VAL A 56 -11.65 6.59 1.12
N SER A 57 -11.01 6.84 -0.02
CA SER A 57 -10.15 8.01 -0.16
C SER A 57 -10.92 9.31 0.02
N ALA A 58 -12.13 9.37 -0.54
CA ALA A 58 -12.98 10.55 -0.38
C ALA A 58 -13.39 10.73 1.09
N GLU A 59 -13.68 9.63 1.76
CA GLU A 59 -14.05 9.69 3.17
C GLU A 59 -12.87 10.17 4.03
N LEU A 60 -11.67 9.68 3.75
CA LEU A 60 -10.48 10.15 4.44
C LEU A 60 -10.27 11.64 4.24
N ALA A 61 -10.48 12.12 3.02
CA ALA A 61 -10.34 13.54 2.71
C ALA A 61 -11.30 14.40 3.52
N LYS A 62 -12.52 13.90 3.74
CA LYS A 62 -13.50 14.61 4.56
C LYS A 62 -13.02 14.80 6.00
N HIS A 63 -12.17 13.91 6.47
CA HIS A 63 -11.64 13.97 7.82
C HIS A 63 -10.27 14.66 7.87
N GLY A 64 -9.88 15.32 6.79
CA GLY A 64 -8.65 16.10 6.77
C GLY A 64 -7.38 15.31 6.44
N VAL A 65 -7.54 14.07 5.98
CA VAL A 65 -6.37 13.26 5.64
C VAL A 65 -5.89 13.61 4.24
N GLU A 66 -4.60 13.92 4.12
CA GLU A 66 -3.97 14.15 2.82
C GLU A 66 -3.31 12.86 2.36
N LEU A 67 -3.61 12.45 1.14
CA LEU A 67 -3.02 11.24 0.59
C LEU A 67 -1.58 11.52 0.15
N LEU A 68 -0.70 10.57 0.41
CA LEU A 68 0.66 10.62 -0.12
C LEU A 68 0.63 10.38 -1.63
N ASN A 69 -0.20 9.43 -2.04
CA ASN A 69 -0.37 9.13 -3.45
C ASN A 69 -1.68 8.38 -3.64
N GLY A 70 -2.12 8.27 -4.89
CA GLY A 70 -3.32 7.55 -5.26
C GLY A 70 -4.59 8.35 -5.07
N PRO A 71 -5.76 7.74 -5.27
CA PRO A 71 -5.93 6.35 -5.72
C PRO A 71 -5.42 6.14 -7.12
N MET A 72 -4.73 5.03 -7.34
CA MET A 72 -4.22 4.70 -8.65
C MET A 72 -4.18 3.19 -8.84
N ASN A 73 -4.31 2.76 -10.09
CA ASN A 73 -4.20 1.34 -10.41
C ASN A 73 -2.74 0.95 -10.48
N ARG A 74 -2.43 -0.18 -9.86
CA ARG A 74 -1.08 -0.71 -9.86
C ARG A 74 -0.98 -1.89 -10.82
N GLU A 75 0.24 -2.15 -11.29
CA GLU A 75 0.50 -3.24 -12.23
C GLU A 75 0.09 -4.60 -11.69
N TRP A 76 0.11 -4.76 -10.38
CA TRP A 76 -0.19 -6.05 -9.75
C TRP A 76 -1.67 -6.24 -9.45
N GLY A 77 -2.54 -5.47 -10.10
CA GLY A 77 -3.98 -5.73 -10.04
C GLY A 77 -4.70 -5.10 -8.87
N MET A 78 -4.12 -4.09 -8.27
CA MET A 78 -4.72 -3.39 -7.15
C MET A 78 -4.91 -1.92 -7.46
N ARG A 79 -5.92 -1.32 -6.84
CA ARG A 79 -6.06 0.14 -6.83
C ARG A 79 -5.76 0.59 -5.41
N THR A 80 -4.75 1.41 -5.25
CA THR A 80 -4.23 1.75 -3.92
C THR A 80 -4.13 3.25 -3.70
N ALA A 81 -4.17 3.62 -2.43
CA ALA A 81 -3.86 4.98 -2.00
C ALA A 81 -3.14 4.87 -0.66
N SER A 82 -2.20 5.75 -0.44
CA SER A 82 -1.40 5.73 0.80
C SER A 82 -1.54 7.04 1.54
N PHE A 83 -1.45 6.97 2.85
CA PHE A 83 -1.52 8.15 3.71
C PHE A 83 -0.72 7.92 4.99
N THR A 84 -0.46 9.00 5.70
CA THR A 84 0.27 8.95 6.96
C THR A 84 -0.70 9.23 8.10
N ASP A 85 -0.65 8.42 9.16
CA ASP A 85 -1.49 8.69 10.33
C ASP A 85 -0.83 9.77 11.20
N PRO A 86 -1.53 10.24 12.25
CA PRO A 86 -0.98 11.31 13.08
C PRO A 86 0.34 10.98 13.76
N ASP A 87 0.64 9.70 13.93
CA ASP A 87 1.89 9.27 14.56
C ASP A 87 2.99 9.02 13.55
N GLY A 88 2.72 9.26 12.27
CA GLY A 88 3.74 9.13 11.23
C GLY A 88 3.83 7.77 10.58
N HIS A 89 2.95 6.84 10.93
CA HIS A 89 2.95 5.53 10.28
C HIS A 89 2.29 5.61 8.92
N ILE A 90 2.80 4.84 7.98
CA ILE A 90 2.26 4.83 6.62
C ILE A 90 1.25 3.71 6.47
N TRP A 91 0.08 4.08 5.97
CA TRP A 91 -1.02 3.15 5.70
C TRP A 91 -1.31 3.14 4.22
N GLU A 92 -1.77 2.00 3.75
CA GLU A 92 -2.25 1.85 2.38
C GLU A 92 -3.64 1.26 2.43
N ILE A 93 -4.56 1.83 1.63
CA ILE A 93 -5.82 1.16 1.35
C ILE A 93 -5.67 0.49 -0.01
N ALA A 94 -6.20 -0.70 -0.15
CA ALA A 94 -6.04 -1.49 -1.37
C ALA A 94 -7.35 -2.15 -1.76
N GLN A 95 -7.74 -1.94 -3.00
CA GLN A 95 -8.92 -2.54 -3.60
C GLN A 95 -8.45 -3.52 -4.66
N GLU A 96 -8.94 -4.74 -4.58
CA GLU A 96 -8.63 -5.73 -5.61
C GLU A 96 -9.38 -5.38 -6.88
N LEU A 97 -8.67 -5.25 -7.98
CA LEU A 97 -9.30 -4.95 -9.25
C LEU A 97 -9.85 -6.23 -9.88
N PRO A 98 -10.93 -6.12 -10.66
CA PRO A 98 -11.40 -7.27 -11.41
C PRO A 98 -10.27 -7.78 -12.29
N GLU A 99 -10.22 -9.09 -12.46
CA GLU A 99 -9.28 -9.66 -13.39
C GLU A 99 -9.41 -8.95 -14.72
N ALA A 100 -8.29 -8.65 -15.32
CA ALA A 100 -8.29 -7.86 -16.54
C ALA A 100 -9.22 -8.51 -17.55
N GLN A 101 -10.30 -7.84 -17.84
CA GLN A 101 -11.35 -8.40 -18.66
C GLN A 101 -10.89 -8.50 -20.10
N GLY A 102 -11.02 -9.66 -20.63
CA GLY A 102 -10.59 -9.89 -21.97
C GLY A 102 -9.10 -9.70 -22.08
N SER A 103 -8.48 -9.72 -21.01
CA SER A 103 -7.05 -9.59 -21.04
C SER A 103 -6.52 -10.85 -20.56
#